data_f7ed96edd5176ba41af4eeb355b0b235
#
_entry.id   f7ed96edd5176ba41af4eeb355b0b235
#
_cell.length_a   1.000
_cell.length_b   1.000
_cell.length_c   1.000
_cell.angle_alpha   90.00
_cell.angle_beta   90.00
_cell.angle_gamma   90.00
#
_symmetry.space_group_name_H-M   'P 1'
#
loop_
_entity.id
_entity.type
_entity.pdbx_description
1 polymer ?
#
loop_
_entity_poly.entity_id
_entity_poly.type
_entity_poly.pdbx_seq_one_letter_code
_entity_poly.pdbx_strand_id
1 'polypeptide(L)'
;YVSPAHMTKWGDIMPVSRRLELVNYSAAHGSLVIEDDFENEFVYLQKPTPSLFGLAGGQNVVYLGTFSRLLLPSIRISFMVLPPELSALYRKKADQYNQTASKAEQIALCQFIRDGHLAAQTRKLKRLYSVKLKALRSAVREVFGKDSQIQTGAAGTSLALTLSTNLTWQELQKKAQTNGLRLQLLREAPGKITLILSCSSMPVADFVPACKLLKDISQIQN
;
A
#
# COMPACT_ATOMS: atom_id res chain seq x y z
N TYR A 1 4.59 -6.53 -15.26
CA TYR A 1 4.77 -5.81 -14.00
C TYR A 1 3.50 -5.92 -13.17
N VAL A 2 3.63 -6.28 -11.89
CA VAL A 2 2.50 -6.48 -10.99
C VAL A 2 2.90 -6.21 -9.54
N SER A 3 1.95 -5.69 -8.73
CA SER A 3 2.14 -5.47 -7.28
C SER A 3 1.13 -6.32 -6.50
N PRO A 4 1.42 -7.60 -6.24
CA PRO A 4 0.45 -8.54 -5.67
C PRO A 4 0.02 -8.21 -4.24
N ALA A 5 0.86 -7.49 -3.49
CA ALA A 5 0.57 -7.05 -2.12
C ALA A 5 -0.25 -5.75 -2.07
N HIS A 6 -0.46 -5.07 -3.21
CA HIS A 6 -1.14 -3.77 -3.30
C HIS A 6 -1.90 -3.62 -4.62
N MET A 7 -2.94 -4.45 -4.81
CA MET A 7 -3.74 -4.46 -6.03
C MET A 7 -4.64 -3.24 -6.17
N THR A 8 -5.06 -2.65 -5.06
CA THR A 8 -5.94 -1.48 -5.00
C THR A 8 -5.47 -0.46 -3.97
N LYS A 9 -5.87 0.79 -4.14
CA LYS A 9 -5.53 1.88 -3.19
C LYS A 9 -6.09 1.68 -1.77
N TRP A 10 -7.04 0.78 -1.58
CA TRP A 10 -7.61 0.42 -0.27
C TRP A 10 -7.06 -0.90 0.29
N GLY A 11 -6.03 -1.48 -0.35
CA GLY A 11 -5.23 -2.57 0.20
C GLY A 11 -5.70 -3.97 -0.13
N ASP A 12 -6.38 -4.19 -1.28
CA ASP A 12 -6.62 -5.56 -1.76
C ASP A 12 -5.31 -6.20 -2.18
N ILE A 13 -5.19 -7.49 -1.91
CA ILE A 13 -4.04 -8.29 -2.28
C ILE A 13 -4.45 -9.41 -3.25
N MET A 14 -3.51 -9.81 -4.09
CA MET A 14 -3.74 -10.90 -5.05
C MET A 14 -3.90 -12.23 -4.31
N PRO A 15 -5.02 -12.97 -4.50
CA PRO A 15 -5.22 -14.30 -3.91
C PRO A 15 -4.13 -15.29 -4.36
N VAL A 16 -3.84 -16.28 -3.49
CA VAL A 16 -2.81 -17.31 -3.79
C VAL A 16 -3.10 -18.06 -5.08
N SER A 17 -4.36 -18.39 -5.35
CA SER A 17 -4.77 -19.06 -6.60
C SER A 17 -4.34 -18.27 -7.84
N ARG A 18 -4.60 -16.95 -7.84
CA ARG A 18 -4.20 -16.07 -8.95
C ARG A 18 -2.70 -15.90 -9.05
N ARG A 19 -1.98 -15.93 -7.93
CA ARG A 19 -0.50 -15.93 -7.94
C ARG A 19 0.03 -17.17 -8.61
N LEU A 20 -0.51 -18.35 -8.28
CA LEU A 20 -0.13 -19.63 -8.89
C LEU A 20 -0.47 -19.67 -10.38
N GLU A 21 -1.66 -19.22 -10.77
CA GLU A 21 -2.05 -19.12 -12.19
C GLU A 21 -1.06 -18.24 -12.96
N LEU A 22 -0.68 -17.08 -12.42
CA LEU A 22 0.26 -16.15 -13.07
C LEU A 22 1.66 -16.75 -13.20
N VAL A 23 2.17 -17.42 -12.15
CA VAL A 23 3.47 -18.09 -12.15
C VAL A 23 3.49 -19.22 -13.19
N ASN A 24 2.45 -20.08 -13.20
CA ASN A 24 2.34 -21.17 -14.16
C ASN A 24 2.22 -20.65 -15.60
N TYR A 25 1.42 -19.61 -15.83
CA TYR A 25 1.29 -18.98 -17.13
C TYR A 25 2.63 -18.42 -17.62
N SER A 26 3.34 -17.69 -16.76
CA SER A 26 4.64 -17.11 -17.14
C SER A 26 5.69 -18.19 -17.48
N ALA A 27 5.72 -19.27 -16.72
CA ALA A 27 6.60 -20.40 -16.96
C ALA A 27 6.29 -21.09 -18.32
N ALA A 28 5.00 -21.34 -18.59
CA ALA A 28 4.56 -22.00 -19.82
C ALA A 28 4.85 -21.18 -21.08
N HIS A 29 4.90 -19.83 -20.96
CA HIS A 29 5.10 -18.93 -22.10
C HIS A 29 6.50 -18.30 -22.15
N GLY A 30 7.44 -18.72 -21.29
CA GLY A 30 8.78 -18.14 -21.21
C GLY A 30 8.77 -16.64 -20.88
N SER A 31 7.73 -16.16 -20.19
CA SER A 31 7.56 -14.75 -19.86
C SER A 31 8.22 -14.41 -18.54
N LEU A 32 8.76 -13.19 -18.41
CA LEU A 32 9.32 -12.67 -17.17
C LEU A 32 8.28 -11.84 -16.42
N VAL A 33 8.07 -12.12 -15.15
CA VAL A 33 7.24 -11.30 -14.23
C VAL A 33 8.12 -10.39 -13.42
N ILE A 34 7.76 -9.12 -13.31
CA ILE A 34 8.36 -8.18 -12.36
C ILE A 34 7.36 -7.97 -11.22
N GLU A 35 7.69 -8.51 -10.05
CA GLU A 35 6.90 -8.38 -8.82
C GLU A 35 7.40 -7.18 -8.02
N ASP A 36 6.58 -6.15 -7.87
CA ASP A 36 6.87 -5.00 -7.03
C ASP A 36 6.16 -5.16 -5.67
N ASP A 37 6.94 -5.44 -4.65
CA ASP A 37 6.46 -5.78 -3.30
C ASP A 37 6.76 -4.66 -2.29
N PHE A 38 6.16 -3.50 -2.52
CA PHE A 38 6.44 -2.30 -1.73
C PHE A 38 5.60 -2.11 -0.45
N GLU A 39 4.56 -2.93 -0.21
CA GLU A 39 3.66 -2.83 0.95
C GLU A 39 3.33 -4.18 1.63
N ASN A 40 4.03 -5.26 1.31
CA ASN A 40 3.77 -6.57 1.90
C ASN A 40 3.93 -6.59 3.44
N GLU A 41 4.77 -5.71 3.96
CA GLU A 41 4.95 -5.54 5.40
C GLU A 41 3.69 -5.02 6.09
N PHE A 42 2.78 -4.38 5.37
CA PHE A 42 1.52 -3.84 5.90
C PHE A 42 0.31 -4.76 5.68
N VAL A 43 0.54 -6.05 5.42
CA VAL A 43 -0.51 -7.08 5.46
C VAL A 43 -0.72 -7.50 6.91
N TYR A 44 -1.90 -7.22 7.49
CA TYR A 44 -2.20 -7.50 8.90
C TYR A 44 -3.61 -7.99 9.17
N LEU A 45 -4.52 -8.00 8.20
CA LEU A 45 -5.87 -8.51 8.37
C LEU A 45 -6.03 -9.98 7.94
N GLN A 46 -4.97 -10.56 7.37
CA GLN A 46 -4.92 -11.97 6.98
C GLN A 46 -3.51 -12.54 7.15
N LYS A 47 -3.36 -13.87 6.94
CA LYS A 47 -2.05 -14.52 6.96
C LYS A 47 -1.18 -14.00 5.81
N PRO A 48 0.14 -13.89 6.02
CA PRO A 48 1.06 -13.54 4.95
C PRO A 48 0.90 -14.46 3.74
N THR A 49 0.86 -13.87 2.57
CA THR A 49 0.77 -14.61 1.31
C THR A 49 2.16 -14.71 0.70
N PRO A 50 2.61 -15.89 0.23
CA PRO A 50 3.90 -16.03 -0.42
C PRO A 50 4.04 -15.12 -1.63
N SER A 51 5.23 -14.55 -1.87
CA SER A 51 5.53 -13.77 -3.08
C SER A 51 5.44 -14.64 -4.34
N LEU A 52 5.25 -14.02 -5.50
CA LEU A 52 5.36 -14.72 -6.79
C LEU A 52 6.75 -15.31 -6.96
N PHE A 53 7.79 -14.56 -6.57
CA PHE A 53 9.18 -15.03 -6.58
C PHE A 53 9.35 -16.33 -5.76
N GLY A 54 8.79 -16.37 -4.56
CA GLY A 54 8.83 -17.57 -3.70
C GLY A 54 8.05 -18.73 -4.29
N LEU A 55 6.86 -18.48 -4.85
CA LEU A 55 6.02 -19.51 -5.51
C LEU A 55 6.66 -20.06 -6.77
N ALA A 56 7.40 -19.22 -7.51
CA ALA A 56 8.12 -19.61 -8.73
C ALA A 56 9.46 -20.31 -8.44
N GLY A 57 9.84 -20.52 -7.18
CA GLY A 57 11.16 -21.06 -6.82
C GLY A 57 12.34 -20.20 -7.30
N GLY A 58 12.12 -18.87 -7.44
CA GLY A 58 13.13 -17.93 -7.93
C GLY A 58 13.33 -17.93 -9.45
N GLN A 59 12.45 -18.61 -10.21
CA GLN A 59 12.51 -18.67 -11.67
C GLN A 59 11.50 -17.70 -12.29
N ASN A 60 11.85 -17.09 -13.45
CA ASN A 60 10.98 -16.23 -14.24
C ASN A 60 10.31 -15.05 -13.50
N VAL A 61 10.74 -14.74 -12.28
CA VAL A 61 10.22 -13.60 -11.52
C VAL A 61 11.39 -12.76 -11.01
N VAL A 62 11.36 -11.47 -11.31
CA VAL A 62 12.21 -10.47 -10.67
C VAL A 62 11.43 -9.91 -9.48
N TYR A 63 11.99 -9.97 -8.27
CA TYR A 63 11.39 -9.39 -7.09
C TYR A 63 12.00 -8.03 -6.77
N LEU A 64 11.16 -7.03 -6.60
CA LEU A 64 11.54 -5.68 -6.20
C LEU A 64 11.04 -5.39 -4.79
N GLY A 65 11.92 -4.84 -3.94
CA GLY A 65 11.59 -4.41 -2.59
C GLY A 65 12.19 -3.05 -2.27
N THR A 66 11.62 -2.37 -1.27
CA THR A 66 12.09 -1.04 -0.83
C THR A 66 12.08 -0.90 0.68
N PHE A 67 13.05 -0.16 1.22
CA PHE A 67 13.09 0.20 2.64
C PHE A 67 12.43 1.56 2.93
N SER A 68 12.07 2.31 1.90
CA SER A 68 11.53 3.68 2.04
C SER A 68 10.21 3.74 2.84
N ARG A 69 9.40 2.69 2.79
CA ARG A 69 8.12 2.62 3.51
C ARG A 69 8.29 2.18 4.97
N LEU A 70 9.26 1.33 5.25
CA LEU A 70 9.52 0.80 6.58
C LEU A 70 10.35 1.74 7.46
N LEU A 71 11.22 2.53 6.84
CA LEU A 71 12.16 3.40 7.55
C LEU A 71 11.82 4.87 7.27
N LEU A 72 12.52 5.46 6.33
CA LEU A 72 12.40 6.87 5.96
C LEU A 72 12.28 6.99 4.44
N PRO A 73 11.36 7.80 3.92
CA PRO A 73 11.28 8.06 2.48
C PRO A 73 12.58 8.59 1.88
N SER A 74 13.39 9.29 2.68
CA SER A 74 14.68 9.88 2.28
C SER A 74 15.81 8.88 2.10
N ILE A 75 15.71 7.66 2.68
CA ILE A 75 16.79 6.65 2.57
C ILE A 75 17.03 6.19 1.13
N ARG A 76 16.03 6.26 0.27
CA ARG A 76 16.11 5.95 -1.17
C ARG A 76 16.84 4.66 -1.52
N ILE A 77 16.74 3.63 -0.67
CA ILE A 77 17.31 2.30 -0.91
C ILE A 77 16.18 1.35 -1.29
N SER A 78 16.32 0.73 -2.46
CA SER A 78 15.54 -0.41 -2.92
C SER A 78 16.48 -1.54 -3.31
N PHE A 79 15.94 -2.73 -3.46
CA PHE A 79 16.71 -3.91 -3.88
C PHE A 79 15.89 -4.72 -4.87
N MET A 80 16.61 -5.54 -5.66
CA MET A 80 15.98 -6.54 -6.51
C MET A 80 16.63 -7.91 -6.29
N VAL A 81 15.81 -8.94 -6.39
CA VAL A 81 16.25 -10.33 -6.43
C VAL A 81 16.01 -10.85 -7.82
N LEU A 82 17.06 -11.27 -8.49
CA LEU A 82 17.03 -11.71 -9.87
C LEU A 82 17.00 -13.23 -9.97
N PRO A 83 16.28 -13.81 -10.95
CA PRO A 83 16.45 -15.19 -11.35
C PRO A 83 17.92 -15.50 -11.70
N PRO A 84 18.38 -16.75 -11.55
CA PRO A 84 19.79 -17.11 -11.73
C PRO A 84 20.39 -16.65 -13.07
N GLU A 85 19.66 -16.80 -14.17
CA GLU A 85 20.12 -16.40 -15.52
C GLU A 85 20.31 -14.87 -15.61
N LEU A 86 19.35 -14.08 -15.11
CA LEU A 86 19.47 -12.63 -15.11
C LEU A 86 20.55 -12.16 -14.12
N SER A 87 20.73 -12.86 -12.99
CA SER A 87 21.81 -12.57 -12.05
C SER A 87 23.18 -12.78 -12.70
N ALA A 88 23.36 -13.87 -13.47
CA ALA A 88 24.60 -14.13 -14.19
C ALA A 88 24.86 -13.07 -15.29
N LEU A 89 23.83 -12.65 -16.00
CA LEU A 89 23.94 -11.59 -17.02
C LEU A 89 24.27 -10.22 -16.35
N TYR A 90 23.61 -9.89 -15.25
CA TYR A 90 23.84 -8.65 -14.51
C TYR A 90 25.30 -8.56 -14.01
N ARG A 91 25.84 -9.66 -13.43
CA ARG A 91 27.22 -9.71 -12.95
C ARG A 91 28.24 -9.39 -14.04
N LYS A 92 28.01 -9.85 -15.27
CA LYS A 92 28.88 -9.56 -16.42
C LYS A 92 28.90 -8.09 -16.83
N LYS A 93 27.84 -7.35 -16.47
CA LYS A 93 27.65 -5.92 -16.82
C LYS A 93 27.73 -4.99 -15.63
N ALA A 94 27.96 -5.50 -14.42
CA ALA A 94 27.91 -4.72 -13.18
C ALA A 94 28.88 -3.53 -13.18
N ASP A 95 30.05 -3.70 -13.79
CA ASP A 95 31.08 -2.64 -13.89
C ASP A 95 30.70 -1.49 -14.85
N GLN A 96 29.65 -1.68 -15.65
CA GLN A 96 29.13 -0.65 -16.57
C GLN A 96 28.14 0.31 -15.90
N TYR A 97 27.74 0.04 -14.65
CA TYR A 97 26.74 0.82 -13.92
C TYR A 97 27.31 1.33 -12.60
N ASN A 98 27.06 2.60 -12.33
CA ASN A 98 27.38 3.18 -11.03
C ASN A 98 26.28 2.85 -10.02
N GLN A 99 26.69 2.45 -8.81
CA GLN A 99 25.78 2.31 -7.67
C GLN A 99 25.28 3.68 -7.22
N THR A 100 23.96 3.90 -7.29
CA THR A 100 23.33 5.19 -6.95
C THR A 100 22.96 5.29 -5.47
N ALA A 101 22.81 4.18 -4.75
CA ALA A 101 22.55 4.19 -3.32
C ALA A 101 23.83 4.50 -2.54
N SER A 102 23.76 5.41 -1.57
CA SER A 102 24.87 5.81 -0.72
C SER A 102 25.48 4.62 0.03
N LYS A 103 26.81 4.44 -0.04
CA LYS A 103 27.51 3.38 0.68
C LYS A 103 27.36 3.51 2.20
N ALA A 104 27.40 4.73 2.73
CA ALA A 104 27.23 4.98 4.16
C ALA A 104 25.84 4.53 4.64
N GLU A 105 24.78 4.87 3.90
CA GLU A 105 23.42 4.43 4.20
C GLU A 105 23.26 2.93 4.07
N GLN A 106 23.88 2.29 3.07
CA GLN A 106 23.88 0.82 2.95
C GLN A 106 24.55 0.14 4.15
N ILE A 107 25.68 0.66 4.63
CA ILE A 107 26.39 0.13 5.82
C ILE A 107 25.53 0.28 7.06
N ALA A 108 24.95 1.47 7.28
CA ALA A 108 24.05 1.73 8.41
C ALA A 108 22.81 0.82 8.37
N LEU A 109 22.19 0.65 7.19
CA LEU A 109 21.07 -0.24 7.00
C LEU A 109 21.44 -1.71 7.26
N CYS A 110 22.62 -2.15 6.80
CA CYS A 110 23.12 -3.50 7.04
C CYS A 110 23.24 -3.78 8.55
N GLN A 111 23.79 -2.83 9.30
CA GLN A 111 23.92 -2.94 10.75
C GLN A 111 22.55 -2.94 11.43
N PHE A 112 21.66 -2.05 11.04
CA PHE A 112 20.27 -1.97 11.52
C PHE A 112 19.50 -3.29 11.32
N ILE A 113 19.73 -3.97 10.19
CA ILE A 113 19.13 -5.29 9.91
C ILE A 113 19.76 -6.36 10.81
N ARG A 114 21.08 -6.41 10.90
CA ARG A 114 21.84 -7.41 11.70
C ARG A 114 21.48 -7.36 13.17
N ASP A 115 21.28 -6.16 13.71
CA ASP A 115 20.90 -5.93 15.12
C ASP A 115 19.41 -6.21 15.38
N GLY A 116 18.65 -6.64 14.37
CA GLY A 116 17.25 -6.97 14.49
C GLY A 116 16.29 -5.79 14.57
N HIS A 117 16.79 -4.57 14.42
CA HIS A 117 16.00 -3.34 14.52
C HIS A 117 14.94 -3.23 13.41
N LEU A 118 15.26 -3.68 12.19
CA LEU A 118 14.30 -3.68 11.08
C LEU A 118 13.08 -4.55 11.39
N ALA A 119 13.29 -5.75 11.93
CA ALA A 119 12.20 -6.65 12.30
C ALA A 119 11.35 -6.08 13.46
N ALA A 120 11.99 -5.44 14.44
CA ALA A 120 11.29 -4.75 15.52
C ALA A 120 10.44 -3.58 15.02
N GLN A 121 11.00 -2.75 14.14
CA GLN A 121 10.31 -1.63 13.50
C GLN A 121 9.11 -2.10 12.67
N THR A 122 9.28 -3.16 11.88
CA THR A 122 8.19 -3.75 11.08
C THR A 122 7.03 -4.19 11.98
N ARG A 123 7.30 -4.90 13.08
CA ARG A 123 6.27 -5.32 14.04
C ARG A 123 5.54 -4.12 14.67
N LYS A 124 6.30 -3.07 15.05
CA LYS A 124 5.74 -1.83 15.62
C LYS A 124 4.81 -1.13 14.64
N LEU A 125 5.23 -0.97 13.38
CA LEU A 125 4.42 -0.33 12.35
C LEU A 125 3.17 -1.15 11.99
N LYS A 126 3.30 -2.48 11.87
CA LYS A 126 2.14 -3.37 11.68
C LYS A 126 1.08 -3.17 12.76
N ARG A 127 1.49 -3.17 14.02
CA ARG A 127 0.58 -2.94 15.16
C ARG A 127 -0.07 -1.56 15.09
N LEU A 128 0.74 -0.52 14.88
CA LEU A 128 0.26 0.87 14.80
C LEU A 128 -0.80 1.05 13.73
N TYR A 129 -0.49 0.66 12.49
CA TYR A 129 -1.40 0.88 11.36
C TYR A 129 -2.62 -0.03 11.40
N SER A 130 -2.51 -1.25 11.93
CA SER A 130 -3.67 -2.10 12.17
C SER A 130 -4.67 -1.45 13.13
N VAL A 131 -4.19 -0.86 14.24
CA VAL A 131 -5.03 -0.14 15.20
C VAL A 131 -5.65 1.10 14.55
N LYS A 132 -4.83 1.90 13.85
CA LYS A 132 -5.30 3.13 13.19
C LYS A 132 -6.35 2.86 12.12
N LEU A 133 -6.16 1.84 11.27
CA LEU A 133 -7.13 1.50 10.21
C LEU A 133 -8.45 1.00 10.80
N LYS A 134 -8.40 0.18 11.86
CA LYS A 134 -9.60 -0.23 12.59
C LYS A 134 -10.35 0.96 13.18
N ALA A 135 -9.63 1.89 13.80
CA ALA A 135 -10.22 3.11 14.37
C ALA A 135 -10.85 4.00 13.30
N LEU A 136 -10.17 4.21 12.16
CA LEU A 136 -10.73 4.96 11.02
C LEU A 136 -12.01 4.30 10.49
N ARG A 137 -12.01 2.97 10.30
CA ARG A 137 -13.19 2.23 9.88
C ARG A 137 -14.36 2.37 10.87
N SER A 138 -14.07 2.35 12.17
CA SER A 138 -15.08 2.55 13.23
C SER A 138 -15.64 3.97 13.18
N ALA A 139 -14.79 4.99 13.04
CA ALA A 139 -15.22 6.39 12.92
C ALA A 139 -16.11 6.64 11.71
N VAL A 140 -15.77 6.05 10.55
CA VAL A 140 -16.63 6.14 9.35
C VAL A 140 -17.99 5.49 9.61
N ARG A 141 -18.03 4.31 10.22
CA ARG A 141 -19.30 3.63 10.54
C ARG A 141 -20.14 4.37 11.58
N GLU A 142 -19.50 4.99 12.57
CA GLU A 142 -20.17 5.82 13.58
C GLU A 142 -20.86 7.01 12.94
N VAL A 143 -20.20 7.70 12.01
CA VAL A 143 -20.67 8.96 11.43
C VAL A 143 -21.61 8.75 10.25
N PHE A 144 -21.29 7.81 9.34
CA PHE A 144 -22.04 7.58 8.09
C PHE A 144 -23.04 6.43 8.20
N GLY A 145 -23.07 5.72 9.35
CA GLY A 145 -23.97 4.59 9.57
C GLY A 145 -23.36 3.23 9.17
N LYS A 146 -24.06 2.15 9.57
CA LYS A 146 -23.60 0.77 9.32
C LYS A 146 -23.62 0.39 7.84
N ASP A 147 -24.51 1.01 7.07
CA ASP A 147 -24.72 0.76 5.64
C ASP A 147 -23.78 1.60 4.75
N SER A 148 -22.85 2.36 5.36
CA SER A 148 -21.84 3.10 4.60
C SER A 148 -21.05 2.17 3.67
N GLN A 149 -20.94 2.55 2.40
CA GLN A 149 -20.19 1.78 1.38
C GLN A 149 -18.69 1.97 1.59
N ILE A 150 -18.09 1.09 2.40
CA ILE A 150 -16.67 1.08 2.71
C ILE A 150 -16.01 -0.13 2.03
N GLN A 151 -14.92 0.11 1.32
CA GLN A 151 -14.03 -0.94 0.81
C GLN A 151 -12.71 -0.89 1.58
N THR A 152 -12.29 -2.02 2.13
CA THR A 152 -11.01 -2.19 2.84
C THR A 152 -10.43 -3.53 2.45
N GLY A 153 -9.17 -3.52 2.03
CA GLY A 153 -8.42 -4.75 1.76
C GLY A 153 -7.75 -5.32 3.02
N ALA A 154 -6.91 -6.31 2.83
CA ALA A 154 -6.15 -6.97 3.89
C ALA A 154 -4.88 -6.23 4.27
N ALA A 155 -4.44 -5.28 3.46
CA ALA A 155 -3.20 -4.52 3.60
C ALA A 155 -3.42 -3.01 3.52
N GLY A 156 -2.35 -2.26 3.73
CA GLY A 156 -2.32 -0.82 3.51
C GLY A 156 -2.82 0.02 4.69
N THR A 157 -2.87 1.32 4.47
CA THR A 157 -3.19 2.34 5.49
C THR A 157 -4.42 3.16 5.13
N SER A 158 -5.21 2.69 4.17
CA SER A 158 -6.33 3.44 3.59
C SER A 158 -7.58 2.58 3.44
N LEU A 159 -8.73 3.24 3.34
CA LEU A 159 -10.00 2.66 2.94
C LEU A 159 -10.65 3.52 1.86
N ALA A 160 -11.52 2.94 1.06
CA ALA A 160 -12.36 3.71 0.14
C ALA A 160 -13.75 3.88 0.75
N LEU A 161 -14.24 5.12 0.75
CA LEU A 161 -15.59 5.49 1.19
C LEU A 161 -16.36 6.07 0.02
N THR A 162 -17.50 5.47 -0.30
CA THR A 162 -18.43 6.03 -1.29
C THR A 162 -19.51 6.85 -0.60
N LEU A 163 -19.59 8.12 -0.97
CA LEU A 163 -20.60 9.08 -0.51
C LEU A 163 -21.68 9.21 -1.58
N SER A 164 -22.94 9.22 -1.17
CA SER A 164 -24.05 9.66 -2.01
C SER A 164 -24.20 11.18 -1.83
N THR A 165 -24.00 11.97 -2.88
CA THR A 165 -24.02 13.42 -2.82
C THR A 165 -24.39 14.00 -4.18
N ASN A 166 -25.04 15.16 -4.20
CA ASN A 166 -25.34 15.92 -5.42
C ASN A 166 -24.21 16.88 -5.80
N LEU A 167 -23.15 16.97 -4.97
CA LEU A 167 -21.98 17.79 -5.27
C LEU A 167 -21.10 17.11 -6.32
N THR A 168 -20.51 17.91 -7.17
CA THR A 168 -19.38 17.49 -8.01
C THR A 168 -18.11 17.35 -7.15
N TRP A 169 -17.13 16.62 -7.67
CA TRP A 169 -15.83 16.52 -7.02
C TRP A 169 -15.20 17.90 -6.75
N GLN A 170 -15.28 18.81 -7.71
CA GLN A 170 -14.69 20.15 -7.59
C GLN A 170 -15.32 20.95 -6.44
N GLU A 171 -16.65 20.89 -6.30
CA GLU A 171 -17.36 21.56 -5.21
C GLU A 171 -17.04 20.96 -3.86
N LEU A 172 -17.02 19.61 -3.77
CA LEU A 172 -16.65 18.91 -2.53
C LEU A 172 -15.21 19.21 -2.13
N GLN A 173 -14.28 19.18 -3.09
CA GLN A 173 -12.87 19.48 -2.85
C GLN A 173 -12.67 20.92 -2.35
N LYS A 174 -13.34 21.90 -2.96
CA LYS A 174 -13.28 23.30 -2.53
C LYS A 174 -13.81 23.48 -1.11
N LYS A 175 -14.98 22.91 -0.80
CA LYS A 175 -15.55 22.93 0.56
C LYS A 175 -14.60 22.28 1.58
N ALA A 176 -14.02 21.11 1.23
CA ALA A 176 -13.10 20.42 2.09
C ALA A 176 -11.84 21.26 2.40
N GLN A 177 -11.22 21.86 1.37
CA GLN A 177 -10.04 22.71 1.52
C GLN A 177 -10.33 23.93 2.40
N THR A 178 -11.47 24.60 2.21
CA THR A 178 -11.88 25.75 3.04
C THR A 178 -12.04 25.36 4.51
N ASN A 179 -12.39 24.11 4.79
CA ASN A 179 -12.56 23.57 6.15
C ASN A 179 -11.32 22.79 6.65
N GLY A 180 -10.18 22.91 5.99
CA GLY A 180 -8.92 22.28 6.42
C GLY A 180 -8.81 20.77 6.16
N LEU A 181 -9.73 20.19 5.37
CA LEU A 181 -9.66 18.79 4.96
C LEU A 181 -8.97 18.63 3.61
N ARG A 182 -8.03 17.70 3.52
CA ARG A 182 -7.45 17.27 2.25
C ARG A 182 -8.06 15.94 1.83
N LEU A 183 -8.84 15.95 0.75
CA LEU A 183 -9.49 14.75 0.20
C LEU A 183 -8.71 14.22 -1.00
N GLN A 184 -8.81 12.90 -1.22
CA GLN A 184 -8.30 12.24 -2.40
C GLN A 184 -9.43 11.53 -3.12
N LEU A 185 -9.68 11.91 -4.38
CA LEU A 185 -10.66 11.25 -5.24
C LEU A 185 -10.14 9.89 -5.69
N LEU A 186 -11.01 8.89 -5.63
CA LEU A 186 -10.82 7.61 -6.29
C LEU A 186 -11.68 7.53 -7.56
N ARG A 187 -12.96 7.88 -7.44
CA ARG A 187 -13.92 7.80 -8.55
C ARG A 187 -15.06 8.79 -8.33
N GLU A 188 -15.51 9.40 -9.42
CA GLU A 188 -16.73 10.18 -9.49
C GLU A 188 -17.74 9.50 -10.43
N ALA A 189 -19.01 9.48 -10.04
CA ALA A 189 -20.12 8.96 -10.82
C ALA A 189 -21.37 9.80 -10.48
N PRO A 190 -22.41 9.80 -11.32
CA PRO A 190 -23.64 10.54 -11.05
C PRO A 190 -24.21 10.22 -9.65
N GLY A 191 -24.36 11.24 -8.82
CA GLY A 191 -24.85 11.11 -7.45
C GLY A 191 -23.92 10.41 -6.46
N LYS A 192 -22.68 10.08 -6.84
CA LYS A 192 -21.74 9.35 -5.98
C LYS A 192 -20.30 9.82 -6.16
N ILE A 193 -19.61 10.02 -5.05
CA ILE A 193 -18.16 10.29 -5.01
C ILE A 193 -17.51 9.23 -4.11
N THR A 194 -16.49 8.55 -4.63
CA THR A 194 -15.68 7.61 -3.86
C THR A 194 -14.33 8.25 -3.52
N LEU A 195 -14.03 8.33 -2.24
CA LEU A 195 -12.82 8.93 -1.68
C LEU A 195 -11.89 7.85 -1.13
N ILE A 196 -10.57 8.12 -1.16
CA ILE A 196 -9.58 7.39 -0.38
C ILE A 196 -9.34 8.14 0.92
N LEU A 197 -9.59 7.48 2.04
CA LEU A 197 -9.30 7.97 3.38
C LEU A 197 -8.08 7.22 3.94
N SER A 198 -7.02 7.95 4.28
CA SER A 198 -5.81 7.37 4.85
C SER A 198 -5.73 7.61 6.36
N CYS A 199 -5.32 6.58 7.10
CA CYS A 199 -5.07 6.68 8.54
C CYS A 199 -3.62 7.08 8.87
N SER A 200 -2.74 7.27 7.90
CA SER A 200 -1.30 7.39 8.13
C SER A 200 -0.90 8.67 8.86
N SER A 201 -1.37 9.82 8.40
CA SER A 201 -0.91 11.14 8.84
C SER A 201 -1.76 11.80 9.95
N MET A 202 -2.95 11.26 10.24
CA MET A 202 -3.88 11.85 11.19
C MET A 202 -3.84 11.10 12.54
N PRO A 203 -3.87 11.77 13.70
CA PRO A 203 -4.09 11.14 15.00
C PRO A 203 -5.44 10.43 15.07
N VAL A 204 -5.54 9.37 15.88
CA VAL A 204 -6.79 8.58 16.00
C VAL A 204 -7.93 9.44 16.57
N ALA A 205 -7.61 10.36 17.50
CA ALA A 205 -8.60 11.25 18.11
C ALA A 205 -9.33 12.14 17.07
N ASP A 206 -8.70 12.43 15.95
CA ASP A 206 -9.23 13.34 14.93
C ASP A 206 -10.10 12.62 13.89
N PHE A 207 -10.16 11.28 13.89
CA PHE A 207 -10.93 10.54 12.87
C PHE A 207 -12.42 10.82 12.92
N VAL A 208 -13.04 10.80 14.11
CA VAL A 208 -14.48 11.08 14.25
C VAL A 208 -14.80 12.55 13.92
N PRO A 209 -14.07 13.56 14.46
CA PRO A 209 -14.26 14.95 14.03
C PRO A 209 -14.12 15.17 12.52
N ALA A 210 -13.09 14.60 11.89
CA ALA A 210 -12.89 14.73 10.45
C ALA A 210 -14.00 14.05 9.63
N CYS A 211 -14.49 12.89 10.07
CA CYS A 211 -15.62 12.23 9.44
C CYS A 211 -16.92 13.03 9.58
N LYS A 212 -17.19 13.64 10.73
CA LYS A 212 -18.34 14.53 10.94
C LYS A 212 -18.29 15.72 10.00
N LEU A 213 -17.15 16.40 9.96
CA LEU A 213 -16.92 17.52 9.05
C LEU A 213 -17.11 17.11 7.58
N LEU A 214 -16.58 15.94 7.19
CA LEU A 214 -16.78 15.41 5.83
C LEU A 214 -18.28 15.18 5.53
N LYS A 215 -19.04 14.63 6.48
CA LYS A 215 -20.48 14.42 6.33
C LYS A 215 -21.22 15.75 6.14
N ASP A 216 -20.91 16.75 6.97
CA ASP A 216 -21.55 18.07 6.93
C ASP A 216 -21.30 18.79 5.59
N ILE A 217 -20.05 18.81 5.12
CA ILE A 217 -19.71 19.48 3.85
C ILE A 217 -20.23 18.72 2.61
N SER A 218 -20.43 17.42 2.70
CA SER A 218 -20.98 16.60 1.61
C SER A 218 -22.50 16.69 1.48
N GLN A 219 -23.18 17.38 2.39
CA GLN A 219 -24.64 17.56 2.41
C GLN A 219 -25.41 16.23 2.39
N ILE A 220 -24.86 15.19 3.00
CA ILE A 220 -25.57 13.92 3.17
C ILE A 220 -26.61 14.12 4.29
N GLN A 221 -27.88 14.25 3.89
CA GLN A 221 -29.00 14.17 4.82
C GLN A 221 -29.18 12.70 5.24
N ASN A 222 -29.49 12.47 6.53
CA ASN A 222 -29.79 11.14 7.07
C ASN A 222 -31.12 10.62 6.51
#